data_fa99ee67af95fdf02ac459ce9af051ab
#
_entry.id   fa99ee67af95fdf02ac459ce9af051ab
#
_cell.length_a   1.000
_cell.length_b   1.000
_cell.length_c   1.000
_cell.angle_alpha   90.00
_cell.angle_beta   90.00
_cell.angle_gamma   90.00
#
_symmetry.space_group_name_H-M   'P 1'
#
loop_
_entity.id
_entity.type
_entity.pdbx_description
1 polymer ?
#
loop_
_entity_poly.entity_id
_entity_poly.type
_entity_poly.pdbx_seq_one_letter_code
_entity_poly.pdbx_strand_id
1 'polypeptide(L)'
;MKRSAISIPSPLKTLRFPVVGLALVCFLDGPPRQAWAQTAKSDDRAQTRAWAPAAIEHAQKMRVFRDSDRGSQPTPPIIPRFETDDDPSGQIATFQPGGPTFTSTNAFFQNLGTNGRTCFTCHQPKTGWTISAAGVQARFKASHGADPIFRLVDGATCPTDDVSNLAAKREAYKLLIDKGLIRIGLPLPAAEILQFEVVLKKVVDPYHCTTNPTTGLTSPSTGIMSMYRRPLPSTNLGFLSTIMADGREPDLESQAIDATLGHAQGNPDTPLTVEQQRQIVDFETGIFTAQNFDKEAGNLHAFYATGGPKALSQQLTKFFIGVNDPFDPKLRKGMPFDKNIFDLYKYWQNLRGENDKTEDRESVARGEVVFNTTPIKITGVAGINDVLNVKSFNGVCGTCHDAPNVGDHSIKAPLNIGIADAGENKPPALDISGLPVFTLKCTKGPLAGQTFVVTDPGRALISGNCADIGKVKGPILRGLAARAPYFHNGSAATLLDAVNFYDQRFNIGFTDQQREDLVNFLKTL
;
A
#
# COMPACT_ATOMS: atom_id res chain seq x y z
N MET A 1 -3.08 -76.11 -15.42
CA MET A 1 -2.39 -76.69 -16.62
C MET A 1 -1.80 -75.56 -17.47
N LYS A 2 -0.53 -75.74 -17.79
CA LYS A 2 0.29 -75.01 -18.79
C LYS A 2 0.68 -73.53 -18.48
N ARG A 3 1.91 -73.43 -18.00
CA ARG A 3 2.86 -72.33 -18.11
C ARG A 3 3.24 -72.11 -19.58
N SER A 4 3.53 -70.90 -19.98
CA SER A 4 4.57 -70.63 -20.99
C SER A 4 5.14 -69.23 -20.72
N ALA A 5 6.44 -69.22 -20.47
CA ALA A 5 7.33 -68.07 -20.42
C ALA A 5 8.04 -67.94 -21.78
N ILE A 6 8.32 -66.70 -22.23
CA ILE A 6 9.37 -66.37 -23.24
C ILE A 6 9.66 -64.90 -23.01
N SER A 7 10.78 -64.51 -22.43
CA SER A 7 12.11 -64.24 -22.99
C SER A 7 12.33 -62.80 -23.48
N ILE A 8 13.21 -62.08 -22.76
CA ILE A 8 13.81 -60.75 -23.06
C ILE A 8 14.84 -60.91 -24.20
N PRO A 9 15.07 -59.86 -25.01
CA PRO A 9 16.42 -59.32 -25.11
C PRO A 9 16.53 -57.79 -25.12
N SER A 10 17.48 -57.25 -24.36
CA SER A 10 18.17 -55.99 -24.64
C SER A 10 19.18 -56.21 -25.80
N PRO A 11 19.59 -55.14 -26.55
CA PRO A 11 20.70 -54.34 -26.04
C PRO A 11 20.65 -52.81 -26.41
N LEU A 12 21.43 -52.06 -25.62
CA LEU A 12 21.86 -50.68 -25.76
C LEU A 12 22.19 -50.23 -27.19
N LYS A 13 21.75 -49.01 -27.53
CA LYS A 13 22.49 -48.12 -28.46
C LYS A 13 22.52 -46.72 -27.86
N THR A 14 23.71 -46.32 -27.47
CA THR A 14 24.15 -44.98 -27.13
C THR A 14 23.93 -44.02 -28.32
N LEU A 15 23.12 -42.97 -28.12
CA LEU A 15 23.13 -41.79 -28.98
C LEU A 15 23.71 -40.62 -28.16
N ARG A 16 24.89 -40.15 -28.61
CA ARG A 16 25.50 -38.91 -28.15
C ARG A 16 24.77 -37.74 -28.82
N PHE A 17 24.24 -36.78 -28.00
CA PHE A 17 23.88 -35.44 -28.45
C PHE A 17 24.88 -34.42 -27.88
N PRO A 18 25.21 -33.37 -28.65
CA PRO A 18 26.25 -32.43 -28.26
C PRO A 18 25.72 -31.49 -27.15
N VAL A 19 26.58 -31.24 -26.20
CA VAL A 19 26.42 -30.25 -25.11
C VAL A 19 26.49 -28.85 -25.72
N VAL A 20 25.35 -28.17 -25.84
CA VAL A 20 25.33 -26.71 -26.04
C VAL A 20 25.45 -26.08 -24.67
N GLY A 21 26.56 -25.42 -24.42
CA GLY A 21 26.83 -24.74 -23.19
C GLY A 21 25.85 -23.57 -22.98
N LEU A 22 24.99 -23.70 -21.99
CA LEU A 22 24.21 -22.59 -21.45
C LEU A 22 25.08 -21.85 -20.44
N ALA A 23 25.51 -20.64 -20.80
CA ALA A 23 26.23 -19.77 -19.87
C ALA A 23 25.29 -19.41 -18.72
N LEU A 24 25.58 -19.97 -17.55
CA LEU A 24 24.94 -19.62 -16.29
C LEU A 24 25.48 -18.24 -15.88
N VAL A 25 24.70 -17.20 -16.09
CA VAL A 25 24.97 -15.89 -15.52
C VAL A 25 24.64 -15.99 -14.03
N CYS A 26 25.67 -16.19 -13.21
CA CYS A 26 25.57 -16.03 -11.79
C CYS A 26 25.26 -14.58 -11.47
N PHE A 27 24.02 -14.26 -11.10
CA PHE A 27 23.73 -13.06 -10.32
C PHE A 27 24.36 -13.26 -8.94
N LEU A 28 25.42 -12.55 -8.69
CA LEU A 28 26.04 -12.44 -7.38
C LEU A 28 25.04 -11.75 -6.46
N ASP A 29 24.57 -12.48 -5.47
CA ASP A 29 23.79 -11.96 -4.35
C ASP A 29 24.62 -10.86 -3.67
N GLY A 30 24.10 -9.64 -3.67
CA GLY A 30 24.63 -8.55 -2.84
C GLY A 30 24.43 -8.89 -1.35
N PRO A 31 25.30 -8.40 -0.45
CA PRO A 31 25.22 -8.74 0.95
C PRO A 31 23.89 -8.30 1.59
N PRO A 32 23.37 -9.05 2.58
CA PRO A 32 22.11 -8.74 3.24
C PRO A 32 22.19 -7.39 3.95
N ARG A 33 21.13 -6.59 3.81
CA ARG A 33 20.98 -5.22 4.33
C ARG A 33 21.28 -5.02 5.84
N GLN A 34 21.51 -6.07 6.61
CA GLN A 34 21.85 -5.99 8.03
C GLN A 34 23.25 -5.42 8.31
N ALA A 35 24.16 -5.36 7.34
CA ALA A 35 25.52 -4.91 7.55
C ALA A 35 25.69 -3.37 7.61
N TRP A 36 24.69 -2.60 7.18
CA TRP A 36 24.81 -1.13 7.05
C TRP A 36 24.44 -0.36 8.32
N ALA A 37 23.82 -0.98 9.30
CA ALA A 37 23.42 -0.32 10.55
C ALA A 37 24.58 -0.16 11.58
N GLN A 38 25.77 -0.70 11.32
CA GLN A 38 26.83 -0.78 12.33
C GLN A 38 28.10 0.04 12.07
N THR A 39 28.21 0.81 10.98
CA THR A 39 29.45 1.58 10.69
C THR A 39 29.33 3.09 10.76
N ALA A 40 28.34 3.66 11.43
CA ALA A 40 28.34 5.08 11.77
C ALA A 40 29.32 5.30 12.94
N LYS A 41 30.47 5.94 12.64
CA LYS A 41 31.52 6.25 13.61
C LYS A 41 31.00 7.02 14.82
N SER A 42 31.48 6.65 15.99
CA SER A 42 31.05 7.08 17.33
C SER A 42 31.30 8.56 17.69
N ASP A 43 31.99 9.34 16.89
CA ASP A 43 32.45 10.67 17.27
C ASP A 43 31.49 11.83 16.90
N ASP A 44 30.65 11.67 15.87
CA ASP A 44 29.66 12.71 15.51
C ASP A 44 28.40 12.73 16.41
N ARG A 45 28.21 11.66 17.21
CA ARG A 45 27.03 11.54 18.09
C ARG A 45 27.10 12.39 19.35
N ALA A 46 28.27 12.83 19.76
CA ALA A 46 28.45 13.55 21.01
C ALA A 46 28.10 15.04 20.87
N GLN A 47 28.38 15.67 19.74
CA GLN A 47 28.08 17.09 19.52
C GLN A 47 26.62 17.37 19.17
N THR A 48 25.92 16.44 18.50
CA THR A 48 24.49 16.56 18.19
C THR A 48 23.58 16.33 19.41
N ARG A 49 24.07 15.63 20.44
CA ARG A 49 23.27 15.34 21.65
C ARG A 49 23.03 16.54 22.56
N ALA A 50 23.89 17.56 22.54
CA ALA A 50 23.77 18.71 23.44
C ALA A 50 22.69 19.73 23.02
N TRP A 51 22.31 19.77 21.73
CA TRP A 51 21.34 20.75 21.20
C TRP A 51 19.93 20.18 20.97
N ALA A 52 19.80 18.86 20.95
CA ALA A 52 18.54 18.20 20.64
C ALA A 52 17.39 18.48 21.62
N PRO A 53 17.58 18.50 22.96
CA PRO A 53 16.49 18.71 23.90
C PRO A 53 15.81 20.07 23.77
N ALA A 54 16.60 21.14 23.63
CA ALA A 54 16.07 22.51 23.53
C ALA A 54 15.33 22.76 22.22
N ALA A 55 15.81 22.20 21.11
CA ALA A 55 15.16 22.31 19.80
C ALA A 55 13.86 21.51 19.75
N ILE A 56 13.82 20.33 20.36
CA ILE A 56 12.61 19.49 20.47
C ILE A 56 11.57 20.17 21.35
N GLU A 57 11.96 20.71 22.50
CA GLU A 57 11.05 21.42 23.40
C GLU A 57 10.48 22.69 22.74
N HIS A 58 11.30 23.44 21.98
CA HIS A 58 10.86 24.60 21.24
C HIS A 58 9.89 24.23 20.11
N ALA A 59 10.16 23.17 19.37
CA ALA A 59 9.28 22.67 18.33
C ALA A 59 7.94 22.15 18.89
N GLN A 60 7.95 21.51 20.06
CA GLN A 60 6.74 21.07 20.75
C GLN A 60 5.91 22.25 21.26
N LYS A 61 6.54 23.29 21.85
CA LYS A 61 5.86 24.51 22.27
C LYS A 61 5.25 25.28 21.09
N MET A 62 5.89 25.29 19.93
CA MET A 62 5.34 25.92 18.72
C MET A 62 4.13 25.17 18.14
N ARG A 63 3.97 23.86 18.38
CA ARG A 63 2.78 23.09 17.96
C ARG A 63 1.52 23.45 18.77
N VAL A 64 1.63 23.76 20.04
CA VAL A 64 0.50 24.09 20.94
C VAL A 64 -0.23 25.39 20.52
N PHE A 65 0.40 26.25 19.72
CA PHE A 65 -0.16 27.53 19.29
C PHE A 65 -0.66 27.58 17.84
N ARG A 66 -0.78 26.42 17.14
CA ARG A 66 -1.22 26.43 15.75
C ARG A 66 -2.63 25.91 15.59
N ASP A 67 -3.50 26.88 15.47
CA ASP A 67 -4.89 26.79 15.12
C ASP A 67 -5.14 25.86 13.91
N SER A 68 -6.13 24.98 14.04
CA SER A 68 -6.53 23.96 13.06
C SER A 68 -7.07 24.50 11.73
N ASP A 69 -7.11 25.81 11.54
CA ASP A 69 -7.81 26.47 10.43
C ASP A 69 -6.93 26.94 9.26
N ARG A 70 -5.62 26.69 9.27
CA ARG A 70 -4.76 27.03 8.12
C ARG A 70 -4.50 25.81 7.26
N GLY A 71 -4.80 25.95 5.95
CA GLY A 71 -4.43 24.99 4.91
C GLY A 71 -2.99 24.53 5.04
N SER A 72 -2.46 23.62 4.23
CA SER A 72 -1.23 22.86 4.43
C SER A 72 -0.36 23.33 5.58
N GLN A 73 -0.10 22.49 6.56
CA GLN A 73 0.80 22.85 7.65
C GLN A 73 2.19 23.12 7.06
N PRO A 74 2.86 24.21 7.42
CA PRO A 74 4.24 24.41 7.02
C PRO A 74 5.08 23.23 7.51
N THR A 75 6.06 22.82 6.72
CA THR A 75 7.01 21.78 7.12
C THR A 75 7.62 22.15 8.48
N PRO A 76 7.47 21.33 9.52
CA PRO A 76 8.06 21.63 10.82
C PRO A 76 9.59 21.54 10.71
N PRO A 77 10.36 22.29 11.52
CA PRO A 77 11.83 22.24 11.42
C PRO A 77 12.42 20.89 11.83
N ILE A 78 11.67 20.11 12.61
CA ILE A 78 12.08 18.80 13.13
C ILE A 78 10.85 17.88 13.13
N ILE A 79 11.03 16.65 12.65
CA ILE A 79 10.14 15.54 12.97
C ILE A 79 10.70 14.88 14.24
N PRO A 80 10.01 14.93 15.37
CA PRO A 80 10.54 14.43 16.63
C PRO A 80 10.69 12.92 16.64
N ARG A 81 11.52 12.41 17.57
CA ARG A 81 11.70 10.95 17.73
C ARG A 81 10.40 10.20 17.99
N PHE A 82 9.47 10.83 18.67
CA PHE A 82 8.12 10.32 18.91
C PHE A 82 7.13 11.47 18.85
N GLU A 83 6.09 11.32 18.06
CA GLU A 83 5.00 12.26 17.96
C GLU A 83 3.66 11.57 17.88
N THR A 84 2.61 12.25 18.34
CA THR A 84 1.22 11.80 18.25
C THR A 84 0.40 12.86 17.55
N ASP A 85 -0.54 12.44 16.73
CA ASP A 85 -1.53 13.30 16.09
C ASP A 85 -2.92 12.71 16.34
N ASP A 86 -3.91 13.58 16.57
CA ASP A 86 -5.29 13.16 16.74
C ASP A 86 -5.87 12.65 15.41
N ASP A 87 -6.63 11.58 15.48
CA ASP A 87 -7.37 10.97 14.39
C ASP A 87 -8.82 10.63 14.79
N PRO A 88 -9.69 10.20 13.86
CA PRO A 88 -11.09 9.90 14.18
C PRO A 88 -11.30 8.88 15.30
N SER A 89 -10.40 7.90 15.46
CA SER A 89 -10.50 6.85 16.48
C SER A 89 -9.70 7.12 17.75
N GLY A 90 -8.83 8.13 17.75
CA GLY A 90 -8.00 8.44 18.93
C GLY A 90 -6.73 9.18 18.56
N GLN A 91 -5.58 8.51 18.64
CA GLN A 91 -4.30 9.08 18.28
C GLN A 91 -3.43 8.08 17.52
N ILE A 92 -3.02 8.48 16.34
CA ILE A 92 -1.93 7.84 15.61
C ILE A 92 -0.59 8.37 16.13
N ALA A 93 0.44 7.54 16.11
CA ALA A 93 1.78 7.98 16.49
C ALA A 93 2.83 7.54 15.50
N THR A 94 3.87 8.37 15.36
CA THR A 94 5.09 8.07 14.60
C THR A 94 6.27 7.95 15.56
N PHE A 95 7.11 6.92 15.36
CA PHE A 95 8.31 6.66 16.12
C PHE A 95 9.52 6.46 15.21
N GLN A 96 10.63 7.11 15.57
CA GLN A 96 11.92 7.02 14.89
C GLN A 96 12.97 6.45 15.85
N PRO A 97 13.34 5.15 15.74
CA PRO A 97 14.38 4.55 16.59
C PRO A 97 15.72 5.28 16.49
N GLY A 98 16.07 5.76 15.29
CA GLY A 98 17.31 6.47 14.98
C GLY A 98 17.43 7.88 15.57
N GLY A 99 16.34 8.46 16.09
CA GLY A 99 16.31 9.83 16.61
C GLY A 99 15.43 10.76 15.77
N PRO A 100 15.40 12.07 16.09
CA PRO A 100 14.61 13.04 15.32
C PRO A 100 15.24 13.32 13.94
N THR A 101 14.41 13.74 12.98
CA THR A 101 14.85 14.16 11.65
C THR A 101 14.77 15.68 11.51
N PHE A 102 15.88 16.33 11.12
CA PHE A 102 15.91 17.74 10.78
C PHE A 102 15.48 17.92 9.32
N THR A 103 14.37 18.62 9.12
CA THR A 103 13.72 18.71 7.80
C THR A 103 14.50 19.58 6.81
N SER A 104 15.29 20.55 7.33
CA SER A 104 16.13 21.41 6.50
C SER A 104 17.28 20.68 5.81
N THR A 105 17.65 19.50 6.28
CA THR A 105 18.79 18.72 5.75
C THR A 105 18.38 17.37 5.16
N ASN A 106 17.08 17.09 5.03
CA ASN A 106 16.59 15.85 4.46
C ASN A 106 15.77 16.11 3.20
N ALA A 107 16.15 15.47 2.11
CA ALA A 107 15.57 15.64 0.77
C ALA A 107 14.06 15.38 0.70
N PHE A 108 13.50 14.52 1.55
CA PHE A 108 12.04 14.27 1.65
C PHE A 108 11.25 15.57 1.89
N PHE A 109 11.83 16.55 2.56
CA PHE A 109 11.18 17.82 2.92
C PHE A 109 11.59 18.98 2.01
N GLN A 110 12.42 18.74 1.01
CA GLN A 110 12.91 19.76 0.09
C GLN A 110 12.07 19.83 -1.19
N ASN A 111 11.99 21.01 -1.78
CA ASN A 111 11.44 21.16 -3.13
C ASN A 111 12.46 20.65 -4.15
N LEU A 112 12.22 19.46 -4.69
CA LEU A 112 13.11 18.77 -5.64
C LEU A 112 12.63 18.90 -7.10
N GLY A 113 11.61 19.70 -7.33
CA GLY A 113 11.03 19.90 -8.65
C GLY A 113 10.63 21.35 -8.90
N THR A 114 9.74 21.58 -9.88
CA THR A 114 9.38 22.91 -10.35
C THR A 114 8.02 23.40 -9.85
N ASN A 115 7.19 22.52 -9.28
CA ASN A 115 5.80 22.84 -8.91
C ASN A 115 5.58 23.21 -7.42
N GLY A 116 6.67 23.33 -6.65
CA GLY A 116 6.64 23.74 -5.24
C GLY A 116 6.23 22.63 -4.26
N ARG A 117 6.09 21.39 -4.71
CA ARG A 117 5.81 20.23 -3.84
C ARG A 117 7.10 19.64 -3.26
N THR A 118 6.96 19.16 -2.03
CA THR A 118 7.88 18.22 -1.37
C THR A 118 7.15 16.90 -1.15
N CYS A 119 7.84 15.82 -0.76
CA CYS A 119 7.16 14.58 -0.37
C CYS A 119 6.20 14.85 0.81
N PHE A 120 6.60 15.70 1.76
CA PHE A 120 5.78 16.11 2.91
C PHE A 120 4.48 16.83 2.51
N THR A 121 4.38 17.36 1.29
CA THR A 121 3.13 17.97 0.80
C THR A 121 1.94 17.00 0.88
N CYS A 122 2.17 15.73 0.56
CA CYS A 122 1.15 14.68 0.62
C CYS A 122 1.34 13.73 1.82
N HIS A 123 2.59 13.46 2.20
CA HIS A 123 2.91 12.47 3.23
C HIS A 123 3.07 13.14 4.59
N GLN A 124 1.97 13.25 5.36
CA GLN A 124 1.93 13.93 6.66
C GLN A 124 1.66 12.95 7.81
N PRO A 125 2.30 13.13 8.99
CA PRO A 125 2.18 12.19 10.11
C PRO A 125 0.75 11.98 10.59
N LYS A 126 -0.05 13.05 10.68
CA LYS A 126 -1.46 13.00 11.13
C LYS A 126 -2.39 12.11 10.30
N THR A 127 -1.98 11.74 9.10
CA THR A 127 -2.73 10.87 8.19
C THR A 127 -1.97 9.57 7.90
N GLY A 128 -1.07 9.18 8.78
CA GLY A 128 -0.25 7.98 8.61
C GLY A 128 0.71 8.07 7.43
N TRP A 129 1.30 9.25 7.21
CA TRP A 129 2.24 9.54 6.12
C TRP A 129 1.66 9.28 4.72
N THR A 130 0.39 9.63 4.54
CA THR A 130 -0.33 9.67 3.28
C THR A 130 -1.31 10.85 3.30
N ILE A 131 -2.45 10.78 2.63
CA ILE A 131 -3.55 11.74 2.70
C ILE A 131 -4.85 11.06 3.14
N SER A 132 -5.76 11.84 3.73
CA SER A 132 -7.16 11.45 3.91
C SER A 132 -8.07 12.44 3.16
N ALA A 133 -9.25 11.99 2.75
CA ALA A 133 -10.23 12.87 2.10
C ALA A 133 -10.58 14.06 2.99
N ALA A 134 -10.82 13.83 4.29
CA ALA A 134 -11.12 14.90 5.25
C ALA A 134 -9.98 15.95 5.35
N GLY A 135 -8.71 15.48 5.38
CA GLY A 135 -7.55 16.37 5.39
C GLY A 135 -7.44 17.22 4.12
N VAL A 136 -7.71 16.62 2.96
CA VAL A 136 -7.70 17.35 1.68
C VAL A 136 -8.82 18.38 1.61
N GLN A 137 -10.04 18.02 2.07
CA GLN A 137 -11.18 18.96 2.15
C GLN A 137 -10.85 20.17 3.02
N ALA A 138 -10.26 19.96 4.19
CA ALA A 138 -9.83 21.04 5.07
C ALA A 138 -8.80 21.95 4.38
N ARG A 139 -7.81 21.39 3.68
CA ARG A 139 -6.81 22.13 2.91
C ARG A 139 -7.43 22.92 1.74
N PHE A 140 -8.39 22.32 1.03
CA PHE A 140 -9.11 23.02 -0.05
C PHE A 140 -9.88 24.21 0.50
N LYS A 141 -10.64 24.02 1.57
CA LYS A 141 -11.42 25.08 2.23
C LYS A 141 -10.51 26.23 2.70
N ALA A 142 -9.39 25.92 3.33
CA ALA A 142 -8.50 26.95 3.88
C ALA A 142 -7.70 27.70 2.81
N SER A 143 -7.30 27.03 1.72
CA SER A 143 -6.44 27.60 0.68
C SER A 143 -7.21 28.06 -0.58
N HIS A 144 -8.51 27.78 -0.68
CA HIS A 144 -9.28 27.93 -1.91
C HIS A 144 -8.62 27.27 -3.14
N GLY A 145 -8.02 26.08 -2.90
CA GLY A 145 -7.30 25.32 -3.92
C GLY A 145 -5.94 25.91 -4.32
N ALA A 146 -5.33 26.76 -3.49
CA ALA A 146 -3.98 27.29 -3.71
C ALA A 146 -2.87 26.43 -3.07
N ASP A 147 -3.23 25.54 -2.14
CA ASP A 147 -2.26 24.63 -1.51
C ASP A 147 -1.52 23.78 -2.56
N PRO A 148 -0.20 23.54 -2.38
CA PRO A 148 0.59 22.75 -3.33
C PRO A 148 0.06 21.35 -3.65
N ILE A 149 -0.81 20.76 -2.82
CA ILE A 149 -1.44 19.48 -3.15
C ILE A 149 -2.35 19.57 -4.40
N PHE A 150 -2.91 20.76 -4.66
CA PHE A 150 -3.77 21.00 -5.80
C PHE A 150 -2.94 21.43 -7.02
N ARG A 151 -2.42 20.45 -7.74
CA ARG A 151 -1.69 20.62 -9.00
C ARG A 151 -2.35 19.79 -10.10
N LEU A 152 -2.37 20.32 -11.32
CA LEU A 152 -2.97 19.67 -12.48
C LEU A 152 -2.33 18.34 -12.82
N VAL A 153 -1.05 18.15 -12.55
CA VAL A 153 -0.28 16.97 -12.97
C VAL A 153 -0.92 15.66 -12.49
N ASP A 154 -1.41 15.64 -11.25
CA ASP A 154 -1.95 14.43 -10.61
C ASP A 154 -3.09 14.68 -9.61
N GLY A 155 -3.20 15.91 -9.08
CA GLY A 155 -4.29 16.29 -8.16
C GLY A 155 -5.62 16.49 -8.90
N ALA A 156 -5.59 16.92 -10.15
CA ALA A 156 -6.77 17.08 -10.99
C ALA A 156 -7.22 15.75 -11.62
N THR A 157 -8.47 15.71 -12.03
CA THR A 157 -9.03 14.59 -12.78
C THR A 157 -8.43 14.50 -14.18
N CYS A 158 -8.01 15.63 -14.74
CA CYS A 158 -7.17 15.65 -15.94
C CYS A 158 -6.18 16.84 -15.89
N PRO A 159 -4.96 16.70 -16.43
CA PRO A 159 -4.00 17.81 -16.48
C PRO A 159 -4.47 19.03 -17.29
N THR A 160 -5.49 18.85 -18.11
CA THR A 160 -6.09 19.90 -18.96
C THR A 160 -7.33 20.55 -18.35
N ASP A 161 -7.70 20.19 -17.11
CA ASP A 161 -8.88 20.73 -16.46
C ASP A 161 -8.76 22.23 -16.21
N ASP A 162 -9.90 22.92 -16.29
CA ASP A 162 -9.98 24.35 -15.95
C ASP A 162 -9.83 24.55 -14.43
N VAL A 163 -8.97 25.46 -14.05
CA VAL A 163 -8.73 25.88 -12.66
C VAL A 163 -8.77 27.39 -12.50
N SER A 164 -9.44 28.09 -13.42
CA SER A 164 -9.48 29.56 -13.49
C SER A 164 -10.19 30.22 -12.30
N ASN A 165 -11.14 29.52 -11.70
CA ASN A 165 -11.93 30.02 -10.57
C ASN A 165 -12.18 28.90 -9.53
N LEU A 166 -12.78 29.25 -8.39
CA LEU A 166 -12.97 28.30 -7.28
C LEU A 166 -13.89 27.13 -7.64
N ALA A 167 -14.94 27.37 -8.42
CA ALA A 167 -15.86 26.32 -8.84
C ALA A 167 -15.17 25.33 -9.81
N ALA A 168 -14.43 25.87 -10.79
CA ALA A 168 -13.62 25.10 -11.71
C ALA A 168 -12.55 24.26 -10.97
N LYS A 169 -11.83 24.87 -10.00
CA LYS A 169 -10.88 24.13 -9.15
C LYS A 169 -11.56 22.99 -8.39
N ARG A 170 -12.76 23.23 -7.81
CA ARG A 170 -13.46 22.18 -7.06
C ARG A 170 -13.82 21.00 -7.99
N GLU A 171 -14.25 21.29 -9.20
CA GLU A 171 -14.55 20.24 -10.19
C GLU A 171 -13.30 19.52 -10.63
N ALA A 172 -12.23 20.23 -10.98
CA ALA A 172 -10.95 19.65 -11.39
C ALA A 172 -10.35 18.74 -10.31
N TYR A 173 -10.45 19.11 -9.04
CA TYR A 173 -9.84 18.37 -7.93
C TYR A 173 -10.83 17.47 -7.17
N LYS A 174 -12.03 17.20 -7.72
CA LYS A 174 -13.10 16.53 -6.98
C LYS A 174 -12.73 15.15 -6.45
N LEU A 175 -12.02 14.31 -7.20
CA LEU A 175 -11.61 12.99 -6.72
C LEU A 175 -10.59 13.08 -5.59
N LEU A 176 -9.68 14.03 -5.66
CA LEU A 176 -8.72 14.31 -4.59
C LEU A 176 -9.45 14.82 -3.34
N ILE A 177 -10.41 15.73 -3.50
CA ILE A 177 -11.20 16.31 -2.40
C ILE A 177 -12.12 15.26 -1.77
N ASP A 178 -12.86 14.51 -2.58
CA ASP A 178 -13.95 13.66 -2.09
C ASP A 178 -13.46 12.27 -1.64
N LYS A 179 -12.42 11.71 -2.28
CA LYS A 179 -11.90 10.35 -2.03
C LYS A 179 -10.41 10.29 -1.73
N GLY A 180 -9.69 11.42 -1.71
CA GLY A 180 -8.23 11.43 -1.53
C GLY A 180 -7.49 10.65 -2.62
N LEU A 181 -7.98 10.73 -3.85
CA LEU A 181 -7.39 10.05 -5.01
C LEU A 181 -6.56 11.01 -5.84
N ILE A 182 -5.42 10.54 -6.29
CA ILE A 182 -4.61 11.21 -7.30
C ILE A 182 -4.70 10.46 -8.62
N ARG A 183 -4.53 11.18 -9.72
CA ARG A 183 -4.46 10.60 -11.05
C ARG A 183 -3.11 9.91 -11.25
N ILE A 184 -3.16 8.67 -11.71
CA ILE A 184 -1.99 7.90 -12.17
C ILE A 184 -2.16 7.66 -13.67
N GLY A 185 -1.34 8.31 -14.47
CA GLY A 185 -1.33 8.11 -15.92
C GLY A 185 -0.22 7.12 -16.30
N LEU A 186 -0.59 5.96 -16.86
CA LEU A 186 0.38 4.97 -17.33
C LEU A 186 0.15 4.67 -18.81
N PRO A 187 1.23 4.52 -19.61
CA PRO A 187 1.11 4.06 -20.99
C PRO A 187 0.66 2.60 -21.04
N LEU A 188 0.08 2.21 -22.16
CA LEU A 188 -0.08 0.79 -22.46
C LEU A 188 1.31 0.16 -22.65
N PRO A 189 1.49 -1.09 -22.21
CA PRO A 189 2.71 -1.85 -22.50
C PRO A 189 3.00 -1.93 -24.00
N ALA A 190 4.27 -2.16 -24.35
CA ALA A 190 4.70 -2.34 -25.73
C ALA A 190 3.89 -3.46 -26.43
N ALA A 191 3.57 -3.27 -27.70
CA ALA A 191 2.67 -4.15 -28.45
C ALA A 191 3.14 -5.62 -28.50
N GLU A 192 4.45 -5.84 -28.39
CA GLU A 192 5.08 -7.17 -28.41
C GLU A 192 4.70 -8.01 -27.20
N ILE A 193 4.57 -7.38 -26.02
CA ILE A 193 4.22 -8.06 -24.76
C ILE A 193 2.74 -7.94 -24.41
N LEU A 194 2.00 -7.03 -25.05
CA LEU A 194 0.62 -6.75 -24.74
C LEU A 194 -0.32 -7.90 -25.15
N GLN A 195 -1.01 -8.48 -24.19
CA GLN A 195 -1.94 -9.60 -24.38
C GLN A 195 -3.42 -9.17 -24.46
N PHE A 196 -3.74 -7.89 -24.27
CA PHE A 196 -5.10 -7.40 -24.29
C PHE A 196 -5.25 -6.14 -25.15
N GLU A 197 -6.49 -5.87 -25.54
CA GLU A 197 -6.90 -4.60 -26.14
C GLU A 197 -7.87 -3.87 -25.23
N VAL A 198 -7.85 -2.55 -25.26
CA VAL A 198 -8.87 -1.72 -24.63
C VAL A 198 -10.03 -1.59 -25.60
N VAL A 199 -11.23 -2.03 -25.19
CA VAL A 199 -12.44 -1.95 -26.01
C VAL A 199 -12.99 -0.53 -25.93
N LEU A 200 -12.48 0.38 -26.76
CA LEU A 200 -12.68 1.83 -26.68
C LEU A 200 -14.16 2.25 -26.57
N LYS A 201 -15.05 1.63 -27.34
CA LYS A 201 -16.50 1.90 -27.33
C LYS A 201 -17.19 1.57 -26.02
N LYS A 202 -16.51 0.86 -25.11
CA LYS A 202 -16.99 0.45 -23.78
C LYS A 202 -16.23 1.11 -22.65
N VAL A 203 -15.32 2.04 -22.94
CA VAL A 203 -14.66 2.82 -21.90
C VAL A 203 -15.65 3.87 -21.40
N VAL A 204 -15.85 3.90 -20.07
CA VAL A 204 -16.58 4.94 -19.38
C VAL A 204 -15.55 5.80 -18.66
N ASP A 205 -15.32 7.01 -19.14
CA ASP A 205 -14.39 7.96 -18.54
C ASP A 205 -15.09 9.30 -18.32
N PRO A 206 -15.54 9.58 -17.07
CA PRO A 206 -16.30 10.80 -16.78
C PRO A 206 -15.50 12.09 -17.01
N TYR A 207 -14.18 11.98 -17.10
CA TYR A 207 -13.25 13.12 -17.18
C TYR A 207 -12.67 13.32 -18.58
N HIS A 208 -12.97 12.41 -19.49
CA HIS A 208 -12.41 12.41 -20.85
C HIS A 208 -10.88 12.51 -20.89
N CYS A 209 -10.21 12.02 -19.84
CA CYS A 209 -8.76 12.07 -19.70
C CYS A 209 -8.06 10.86 -20.34
N THR A 210 -8.76 9.76 -20.48
CA THR A 210 -8.31 8.58 -21.22
C THR A 210 -8.95 8.53 -22.61
N THR A 211 -10.18 9.05 -22.76
CA THR A 211 -10.96 8.96 -23.99
C THR A 211 -11.27 10.31 -24.59
N ASN A 212 -11.18 10.40 -25.91
CA ASN A 212 -11.63 11.55 -26.70
C ASN A 212 -12.99 11.24 -27.30
N PRO A 213 -13.98 12.11 -27.12
CA PRO A 213 -15.30 11.94 -27.70
C PRO A 213 -15.27 11.74 -29.22
N THR A 214 -14.28 12.32 -29.90
CA THR A 214 -14.16 12.27 -31.37
C THR A 214 -13.34 11.09 -31.86
N THR A 215 -12.23 10.76 -31.17
CA THR A 215 -11.28 9.71 -31.64
C THR A 215 -11.37 8.44 -30.82
N GLY A 216 -12.11 8.43 -29.70
CA GLY A 216 -12.27 7.30 -28.79
C GLY A 216 -11.10 7.10 -27.82
N LEU A 217 -9.95 7.67 -28.15
CA LEU A 217 -8.83 7.75 -27.19
C LEU A 217 -8.33 9.15 -27.16
N THR A 218 -8.18 9.62 -26.03
CA THR A 218 -7.47 10.78 -25.95
C THR A 218 -6.23 10.77 -25.32
N SER A 219 -6.12 10.99 -24.46
CA SER A 219 -5.01 11.47 -24.03
C SER A 219 -4.03 10.54 -24.35
N PRO A 220 -4.40 9.91 -24.95
CA PRO A 220 -3.41 10.27 -25.64
C PRO A 220 -3.30 9.72 -26.97
N SER A 221 -3.16 10.53 -27.77
CA SER A 221 -2.14 10.47 -28.80
C SER A 221 -0.87 9.74 -28.30
N THR A 222 -0.74 9.53 -27.00
CA THR A 222 0.36 8.86 -26.28
C THR A 222 0.01 7.48 -25.72
N GLY A 223 -1.22 6.98 -25.82
CA GLY A 223 -1.60 5.68 -25.24
C GLY A 223 -1.66 5.63 -23.72
N ILE A 224 -1.82 6.78 -23.03
CA ILE A 224 -1.88 6.85 -21.57
C ILE A 224 -3.27 6.55 -21.05
N MET A 225 -3.41 5.61 -20.13
CA MET A 225 -4.62 5.37 -19.35
C MET A 225 -4.55 6.14 -18.04
N SER A 226 -5.64 6.82 -17.69
CA SER A 226 -5.76 7.54 -16.41
C SER A 226 -6.56 6.73 -15.43
N MET A 227 -5.90 6.25 -14.36
CA MET A 227 -6.52 5.64 -13.19
C MET A 227 -6.42 6.59 -12.01
N TYR A 228 -7.21 6.33 -10.97
CA TYR A 228 -7.21 7.15 -9.76
C TYR A 228 -6.94 6.27 -8.56
N ARG A 229 -5.83 6.57 -7.86
CA ARG A 229 -5.32 5.76 -6.77
C ARG A 229 -5.08 6.60 -5.52
N ARG A 230 -5.21 5.96 -4.37
CA ARG A 230 -4.78 6.53 -3.11
C ARG A 230 -3.26 6.61 -3.06
N PRO A 231 -2.65 7.74 -2.67
CA PRO A 231 -1.23 7.77 -2.33
C PRO A 231 -0.93 6.73 -1.23
N LEU A 232 0.12 5.95 -1.44
CA LEU A 232 0.55 4.96 -0.46
C LEU A 232 1.25 5.65 0.71
N PRO A 233 1.17 5.11 1.95
CA PRO A 233 1.94 5.66 3.07
C PRO A 233 3.45 5.60 2.83
N SER A 234 4.18 6.67 3.21
CA SER A 234 5.64 6.73 3.25
C SER A 234 6.19 6.40 4.65
N THR A 235 5.62 5.40 5.29
CA THR A 235 6.03 4.89 6.61
C THR A 235 5.97 3.38 6.62
N ASN A 236 6.69 2.75 7.53
CA ASN A 236 6.74 1.30 7.66
C ASN A 236 7.34 0.60 6.43
N LEU A 237 8.07 1.32 5.56
CA LEU A 237 8.48 0.81 4.26
C LEU A 237 9.52 -0.31 4.34
N GLY A 238 10.19 -0.47 5.49
CA GLY A 238 11.09 -1.61 5.73
C GLY A 238 10.38 -2.98 5.71
N PHE A 239 9.04 -3.01 5.77
CA PHE A 239 8.25 -4.25 5.68
C PHE A 239 7.72 -4.54 4.27
N LEU A 240 7.96 -3.68 3.28
CA LEU A 240 7.41 -3.89 1.94
C LEU A 240 8.10 -5.02 1.19
N SER A 241 7.30 -5.88 0.61
CA SER A 241 7.73 -6.86 -0.41
C SER A 241 7.59 -6.31 -1.83
N THR A 242 6.59 -5.44 -2.05
CA THR A 242 6.23 -4.89 -3.37
C THR A 242 6.09 -3.39 -3.27
N ILE A 243 6.75 -2.64 -4.17
CA ILE A 243 6.78 -1.17 -4.18
C ILE A 243 5.84 -0.67 -5.27
N MET A 244 5.09 0.40 -4.97
CA MET A 244 3.93 0.90 -5.69
C MET A 244 2.75 -0.07 -5.69
N ALA A 245 1.54 0.40 -6.01
CA ALA A 245 0.33 -0.42 -5.98
C ALA A 245 0.36 -1.58 -6.99
N ASP A 246 1.02 -1.38 -8.12
CA ASP A 246 1.16 -2.33 -9.24
C ASP A 246 2.52 -3.04 -9.27
N GLY A 247 3.41 -2.73 -8.33
CA GLY A 247 4.74 -3.33 -8.24
C GLY A 247 5.68 -2.92 -9.38
N ARG A 248 5.51 -1.70 -9.93
CA ARG A 248 6.32 -1.22 -11.05
C ARG A 248 7.75 -0.83 -10.66
N GLU A 249 7.96 -0.43 -9.40
CA GLU A 249 9.27 -0.04 -8.94
C GLU A 249 10.05 -1.23 -8.34
N PRO A 250 11.33 -1.41 -8.71
CA PRO A 250 12.16 -2.50 -8.21
C PRO A 250 12.61 -2.28 -6.76
N ASP A 251 12.85 -1.02 -6.38
CA ASP A 251 13.34 -0.59 -5.06
C ASP A 251 12.83 0.82 -4.70
N LEU A 252 13.10 1.27 -3.48
CA LEU A 252 12.65 2.57 -2.98
C LEU A 252 13.45 3.72 -3.57
N GLU A 253 14.70 3.50 -3.95
CA GLU A 253 15.56 4.49 -4.61
C GLU A 253 14.99 4.88 -5.97
N SER A 254 14.62 3.90 -6.79
CA SER A 254 13.93 4.11 -8.09
C SER A 254 12.59 4.79 -7.89
N GLN A 255 11.83 4.38 -6.87
CA GLN A 255 10.54 4.97 -6.54
C GLN A 255 10.68 6.46 -6.15
N ALA A 256 11.72 6.83 -5.39
CA ALA A 256 11.97 8.23 -5.02
C ALA A 256 12.26 9.11 -6.26
N ILE A 257 12.98 8.58 -7.25
CA ILE A 257 13.22 9.25 -8.53
C ILE A 257 11.90 9.42 -9.29
N ASP A 258 11.14 8.33 -9.49
CA ASP A 258 9.86 8.35 -10.22
C ASP A 258 8.86 9.33 -9.58
N ALA A 259 8.74 9.30 -8.24
CA ALA A 259 7.87 10.22 -7.52
C ALA A 259 8.31 11.70 -7.66
N THR A 260 9.61 11.95 -7.66
CA THR A 260 10.13 13.31 -7.83
C THR A 260 9.85 13.82 -9.25
N LEU A 261 10.09 13.01 -10.28
CA LEU A 261 9.83 13.36 -11.67
C LEU A 261 8.33 13.56 -11.91
N GLY A 262 7.50 12.61 -11.46
CA GLY A 262 6.06 12.62 -11.70
C GLY A 262 5.31 13.66 -10.86
N HIS A 263 5.44 13.60 -9.54
CA HIS A 263 4.61 14.41 -8.62
C HIS A 263 5.16 15.80 -8.35
N ALA A 264 6.48 15.93 -8.21
CA ALA A 264 7.12 17.23 -8.00
C ALA A 264 7.54 17.93 -9.31
N GLN A 265 7.39 17.27 -10.46
CA GLN A 265 7.83 17.74 -11.77
C GLN A 265 9.33 18.08 -11.75
N GLY A 266 10.14 17.11 -11.30
CA GLY A 266 11.59 17.17 -11.31
C GLY A 266 12.14 17.22 -12.74
N ASN A 267 13.39 17.63 -12.85
CA ASN A 267 14.05 17.67 -14.15
C ASN A 267 14.67 16.29 -14.46
N PRO A 268 14.27 15.62 -15.57
CA PRO A 268 14.83 14.32 -15.93
C PRO A 268 16.34 14.36 -16.27
N ASP A 269 16.85 15.51 -16.70
CA ASP A 269 18.28 15.68 -17.00
C ASP A 269 19.15 15.84 -15.74
N THR A 270 18.52 16.13 -14.60
CA THR A 270 19.18 16.26 -13.30
C THR A 270 18.39 15.49 -12.25
N PRO A 271 18.36 14.15 -12.32
CA PRO A 271 17.64 13.33 -11.35
C PRO A 271 18.23 13.47 -9.94
N LEU A 272 17.53 12.92 -8.95
CA LEU A 272 18.01 12.89 -7.57
C LEU A 272 19.44 12.34 -7.49
N THR A 273 20.29 13.03 -6.74
CA THR A 273 21.61 12.50 -6.38
C THR A 273 21.47 11.26 -5.50
N VAL A 274 22.48 10.40 -5.49
CA VAL A 274 22.51 9.21 -4.62
C VAL A 274 22.30 9.56 -3.14
N GLU A 275 22.85 10.71 -2.71
CA GLU A 275 22.67 11.19 -1.33
C GLU A 275 21.22 11.60 -1.05
N GLN A 276 20.55 12.29 -1.98
CA GLN A 276 19.13 12.64 -1.83
C GLN A 276 18.24 11.39 -1.81
N GLN A 277 18.50 10.41 -2.68
CA GLN A 277 17.80 9.12 -2.66
C GLN A 277 17.97 8.43 -1.31
N ARG A 278 19.21 8.33 -0.82
CA ARG A 278 19.51 7.73 0.49
C ARG A 278 18.80 8.46 1.63
N GLN A 279 18.79 9.79 1.65
CA GLN A 279 18.08 10.56 2.69
C GLN A 279 16.59 10.29 2.70
N ILE A 280 15.96 10.18 1.52
CA ILE A 280 14.54 9.86 1.40
C ILE A 280 14.28 8.43 1.90
N VAL A 281 15.01 7.44 1.40
CA VAL A 281 14.82 6.02 1.73
C VAL A 281 15.12 5.74 3.21
N ASP A 282 16.22 6.30 3.75
CA ASP A 282 16.56 6.16 5.17
C ASP A 282 15.46 6.75 6.07
N PHE A 283 14.88 7.88 5.67
CA PHE A 283 13.76 8.46 6.39
C PHE A 283 12.52 7.56 6.36
N GLU A 284 12.06 7.16 5.18
CA GLU A 284 10.84 6.37 4.98
C GLU A 284 10.92 4.98 5.61
N THR A 285 12.10 4.36 5.61
CA THR A 285 12.35 3.05 6.27
C THR A 285 12.65 3.18 7.76
N GLY A 286 13.05 4.37 8.20
CA GLY A 286 13.39 4.69 9.59
C GLY A 286 12.21 5.15 10.44
N ILE A 287 11.05 5.44 9.84
CA ILE A 287 9.84 5.86 10.57
C ILE A 287 8.81 4.74 10.66
N PHE A 288 8.24 4.58 11.84
CA PHE A 288 7.22 3.57 12.15
C PHE A 288 5.97 4.25 12.65
N THR A 289 4.82 3.90 12.08
CA THR A 289 3.55 4.54 12.38
C THR A 289 2.47 3.50 12.63
N ALA A 290 1.75 3.68 13.72
CA ALA A 290 0.62 2.84 14.11
C ALA A 290 -0.31 3.62 15.05
N GLN A 291 -1.52 3.11 15.27
CA GLN A 291 -2.41 3.61 16.31
C GLN A 291 -1.75 3.44 17.68
N ASN A 292 -1.85 4.47 18.54
CA ASN A 292 -1.20 4.50 19.85
C ASN A 292 -2.20 4.60 21.00
N PHE A 293 -3.32 5.26 20.74
CA PHE A 293 -4.43 5.43 21.67
C PHE A 293 -5.75 5.32 20.91
N ASP A 294 -6.71 4.61 21.45
CA ASP A 294 -8.08 4.50 20.96
C ASP A 294 -9.04 5.16 21.96
N LYS A 295 -10.09 5.85 21.50
CA LYS A 295 -11.01 6.60 22.36
C LYS A 295 -11.76 5.70 23.31
N GLU A 296 -12.20 4.54 22.84
CA GLU A 296 -12.95 3.55 23.60
C GLU A 296 -12.01 2.66 24.42
N ALA A 297 -11.07 1.95 23.77
CA ALA A 297 -10.15 1.01 24.45
C ALA A 297 -9.02 1.69 25.24
N GLY A 298 -8.72 2.97 24.96
CA GLY A 298 -7.69 3.75 25.65
C GLY A 298 -6.27 3.46 25.15
N ASN A 299 -5.32 3.43 26.08
CA ASN A 299 -3.91 3.23 25.75
C ASN A 299 -3.66 1.81 25.24
N LEU A 300 -3.12 1.69 24.00
CA LEU A 300 -2.88 0.43 23.31
C LEU A 300 -1.63 -0.34 23.79
N HIS A 301 -0.97 0.18 24.84
CA HIS A 301 0.11 -0.51 25.56
C HIS A 301 -0.32 -0.97 26.97
N ALA A 302 -1.58 -0.73 27.37
CA ALA A 302 -2.07 -1.09 28.69
C ALA A 302 -2.25 -2.62 28.80
N PHE A 303 -2.12 -3.14 30.03
CA PHE A 303 -2.37 -4.55 30.33
C PHE A 303 -1.66 -5.53 29.40
N TYR A 304 -0.35 -5.32 29.22
CA TYR A 304 0.55 -6.14 28.39
C TYR A 304 0.23 -6.17 26.88
N ALA A 305 -0.63 -5.28 26.39
CA ALA A 305 -0.80 -5.10 24.96
C ALA A 305 0.46 -4.54 24.31
N THR A 306 0.69 -4.89 23.06
CA THR A 306 1.88 -4.50 22.29
C THR A 306 1.52 -3.70 21.04
N GLY A 307 0.49 -2.88 21.12
CA GLY A 307 0.12 -1.91 20.07
C GLY A 307 1.16 -0.82 19.88
N GLY A 308 0.90 0.10 18.95
CA GLY A 308 1.68 1.29 18.71
C GLY A 308 2.98 1.12 17.95
N PRO A 309 3.62 2.27 17.58
CA PRO A 309 4.73 2.27 16.64
C PRO A 309 6.05 1.77 17.24
N LYS A 310 6.24 1.87 18.56
CA LYS A 310 7.48 1.38 19.21
C LYS A 310 7.58 -0.14 19.13
N ALA A 311 6.48 -0.85 19.42
CA ALA A 311 6.44 -2.31 19.31
C ALA A 311 6.54 -2.74 17.84
N LEU A 312 5.89 -2.02 16.92
CA LEU A 312 5.99 -2.25 15.49
C LEU A 312 7.44 -2.16 15.00
N SER A 313 8.20 -1.14 15.44
CA SER A 313 9.61 -0.98 15.01
C SER A 313 10.49 -2.19 15.35
N GLN A 314 10.17 -2.93 16.40
CA GLN A 314 10.89 -4.13 16.80
C GLN A 314 10.64 -5.33 15.87
N GLN A 315 9.55 -5.32 15.12
CA GLN A 315 9.25 -6.38 14.16
C GLN A 315 10.22 -6.36 12.97
N LEU A 316 10.81 -5.20 12.64
CA LEU A 316 11.72 -5.07 11.50
C LEU A 316 12.93 -6.02 11.61
N THR A 317 13.41 -6.27 12.81
CA THR A 317 14.55 -7.21 13.03
C THR A 317 14.21 -8.68 12.75
N LYS A 318 12.92 -9.00 12.69
CA LYS A 318 12.40 -10.35 12.45
C LYS A 318 11.83 -10.50 11.03
N PHE A 319 11.61 -9.38 10.32
CA PHE A 319 11.02 -9.40 9.01
C PHE A 319 12.05 -9.80 7.94
N PHE A 320 11.61 -10.60 7.00
CA PHE A 320 12.27 -10.90 5.72
C PHE A 320 11.19 -11.32 4.71
N ILE A 321 11.49 -11.20 3.42
CA ILE A 321 10.56 -11.59 2.35
C ILE A 321 10.17 -13.07 2.51
N GLY A 322 8.89 -13.35 2.57
CA GLY A 322 8.33 -14.68 2.80
C GLY A 322 8.40 -15.17 4.24
N VAL A 323 8.51 -14.25 5.22
CA VAL A 323 8.66 -14.58 6.66
C VAL A 323 7.60 -15.56 7.17
N ASN A 324 6.40 -15.50 6.64
CA ASN A 324 5.27 -16.37 7.01
C ASN A 324 4.42 -16.77 5.79
N ASP A 325 5.01 -16.86 4.61
CA ASP A 325 4.29 -17.26 3.40
C ASP A 325 3.65 -18.66 3.58
N PRO A 326 2.32 -18.79 3.45
CA PRO A 326 1.62 -20.07 3.65
C PRO A 326 1.94 -21.10 2.56
N PHE A 327 2.48 -20.68 1.39
CA PHE A 327 2.63 -21.53 0.21
C PHE A 327 4.08 -21.97 -0.05
N ASP A 328 5.08 -21.25 0.48
CA ASP A 328 6.48 -21.62 0.29
C ASP A 328 7.26 -21.77 1.62
N PRO A 329 7.36 -23.01 2.15
CA PRO A 329 8.10 -23.27 3.38
C PRO A 329 9.60 -22.99 3.26
N LYS A 330 10.18 -22.91 2.05
CA LYS A 330 11.60 -22.57 1.86
C LYS A 330 11.84 -21.10 2.18
N LEU A 331 10.93 -20.20 1.74
CA LEU A 331 11.01 -18.78 2.09
C LEU A 331 10.86 -18.57 3.60
N ARG A 332 10.06 -19.40 4.26
CA ARG A 332 9.89 -19.38 5.72
C ARG A 332 11.03 -20.08 6.49
N LYS A 333 12.13 -20.42 5.84
CA LYS A 333 13.25 -21.16 6.46
C LYS A 333 12.81 -22.49 7.10
N GLY A 334 11.83 -23.16 6.51
CA GLY A 334 11.26 -24.42 7.00
C GLY A 334 10.28 -24.30 8.17
N MET A 335 9.94 -23.09 8.60
CA MET A 335 8.94 -22.88 9.66
C MET A 335 7.52 -23.13 9.13
N PRO A 336 6.62 -23.74 9.93
CA PRO A 336 5.21 -23.88 9.55
C PRO A 336 4.52 -22.51 9.51
N PHE A 337 3.50 -22.38 8.65
CA PHE A 337 2.68 -21.17 8.61
C PHE A 337 2.00 -20.94 9.98
N ASP A 338 2.23 -19.75 10.55
CA ASP A 338 1.50 -19.29 11.73
C ASP A 338 0.34 -18.41 11.29
N LYS A 339 -0.87 -18.88 11.55
CA LYS A 339 -2.09 -18.13 11.25
C LYS A 339 -2.36 -16.98 12.22
N ASN A 340 -1.70 -16.97 13.40
CA ASN A 340 -1.80 -15.90 14.37
C ASN A 340 -0.91 -14.72 13.93
N ILE A 341 -1.36 -14.02 12.92
CA ILE A 341 -0.62 -12.90 12.33
C ILE A 341 -0.45 -11.75 13.31
N PHE A 342 -1.50 -11.47 14.07
CA PHE A 342 -1.47 -10.48 15.14
C PHE A 342 -1.55 -11.16 16.50
N ASP A 343 -0.71 -10.71 17.45
CA ASP A 343 -0.73 -11.11 18.85
C ASP A 343 -0.64 -9.89 19.79
N LEU A 344 -1.17 -8.76 19.33
CA LEU A 344 -1.04 -7.46 19.98
C LEU A 344 -1.87 -7.37 21.25
N TYR A 345 -3.06 -7.98 21.24
CA TYR A 345 -4.09 -7.82 22.27
C TYR A 345 -4.50 -9.12 22.94
N LYS A 346 -3.73 -10.18 22.81
CA LYS A 346 -4.03 -11.49 23.38
C LYS A 346 -4.30 -11.46 24.90
N TYR A 347 -3.69 -10.56 25.63
CA TYR A 347 -3.90 -10.41 27.07
C TYR A 347 -5.19 -9.67 27.42
N TRP A 348 -5.87 -9.08 26.44
CA TRP A 348 -7.17 -8.41 26.64
C TRP A 348 -8.36 -9.36 26.51
N GLN A 349 -8.17 -10.61 26.11
CA GLN A 349 -9.24 -11.60 25.91
C GLN A 349 -9.97 -11.99 27.20
N ASN A 350 -9.39 -11.78 28.37
CA ASN A 350 -9.97 -12.15 29.66
C ASN A 350 -9.61 -11.12 30.73
N LEU A 351 -9.85 -9.85 30.46
CA LEU A 351 -9.64 -8.81 31.44
C LEU A 351 -10.65 -8.95 32.57
N ARG A 352 -10.14 -8.85 33.81
CA ARG A 352 -11.00 -8.79 35.00
C ARG A 352 -11.02 -7.36 35.51
N GLY A 353 -12.19 -6.81 35.68
CA GLY A 353 -12.40 -5.48 36.22
C GLY A 353 -13.61 -4.80 35.60
N GLU A 354 -14.31 -4.05 36.39
CA GLU A 354 -15.45 -3.22 35.97
C GLU A 354 -14.96 -1.81 35.71
N ASN A 355 -14.24 -1.58 34.61
CA ASN A 355 -13.98 -0.22 34.15
C ASN A 355 -14.58 -0.03 32.76
N ASP A 356 -14.90 1.21 32.43
CA ASP A 356 -15.60 1.61 31.20
C ASP A 356 -14.93 1.14 29.91
N LYS A 357 -13.65 0.73 29.99
CA LYS A 357 -12.84 0.33 28.83
C LYS A 357 -12.58 -1.17 28.72
N THR A 358 -13.10 -1.97 29.67
CA THR A 358 -12.83 -3.42 29.68
C THR A 358 -13.52 -4.09 28.51
N GLU A 359 -14.78 -3.79 28.25
CA GLU A 359 -15.56 -4.36 27.16
C GLU A 359 -14.98 -3.96 25.79
N ASP A 360 -14.59 -2.69 25.62
CA ASP A 360 -13.97 -2.20 24.38
C ASP A 360 -12.65 -2.92 24.09
N ARG A 361 -11.82 -3.14 25.11
CA ARG A 361 -10.57 -3.92 24.99
C ARG A 361 -10.83 -5.37 24.65
N GLU A 362 -11.83 -5.99 25.26
CA GLU A 362 -12.23 -7.35 24.94
C GLU A 362 -12.78 -7.44 23.51
N SER A 363 -13.53 -6.43 23.04
CA SER A 363 -13.97 -6.32 21.64
C SER A 363 -12.78 -6.27 20.68
N VAL A 364 -11.77 -5.44 20.96
CA VAL A 364 -10.53 -5.40 20.17
C VAL A 364 -9.84 -6.76 20.14
N ALA A 365 -9.72 -7.43 21.28
CA ALA A 365 -9.09 -8.76 21.36
C ALA A 365 -9.91 -9.85 20.64
N ARG A 366 -11.25 -9.81 20.70
CA ARG A 366 -12.11 -10.70 19.91
C ARG A 366 -11.93 -10.43 18.41
N GLY A 367 -11.80 -9.17 17.99
CA GLY A 367 -11.53 -8.80 16.61
C GLY A 367 -10.17 -9.34 16.10
N GLU A 368 -9.13 -9.31 16.95
CA GLU A 368 -7.84 -9.97 16.65
C GLU A 368 -8.02 -11.47 16.43
N VAL A 369 -8.82 -12.14 17.27
CA VAL A 369 -9.15 -13.57 17.09
C VAL A 369 -9.93 -13.79 15.80
N VAL A 370 -10.93 -12.97 15.48
CA VAL A 370 -11.71 -13.06 14.23
C VAL A 370 -10.76 -12.96 13.03
N PHE A 371 -9.83 -12.00 13.02
CA PHE A 371 -8.85 -11.83 11.95
C PHE A 371 -7.97 -13.08 11.76
N ASN A 372 -7.47 -13.65 12.86
CA ASN A 372 -6.52 -14.76 12.83
C ASN A 372 -7.17 -16.11 12.54
N THR A 373 -8.46 -16.29 12.86
CA THR A 373 -9.01 -17.64 12.97
C THR A 373 -10.26 -17.90 12.12
N THR A 374 -10.97 -16.85 11.66
CA THR A 374 -12.20 -17.08 10.89
C THR A 374 -11.87 -17.76 9.56
N PRO A 375 -12.47 -18.94 9.29
CA PRO A 375 -12.22 -19.65 8.04
C PRO A 375 -12.78 -18.89 6.84
N ILE A 376 -11.98 -18.78 5.80
CA ILE A 376 -12.35 -18.13 4.53
C ILE A 376 -12.15 -19.15 3.41
N LYS A 377 -13.19 -19.40 2.62
CA LYS A 377 -13.06 -20.17 1.38
C LYS A 377 -12.49 -19.28 0.28
N ILE A 378 -11.18 -19.31 0.10
CA ILE A 378 -10.48 -18.51 -0.90
C ILE A 378 -10.69 -19.11 -2.28
N THR A 379 -11.32 -18.34 -3.17
CA THR A 379 -11.67 -18.75 -4.52
C THR A 379 -11.56 -17.61 -5.52
N GLY A 380 -11.08 -17.89 -6.74
CA GLY A 380 -10.99 -16.91 -7.83
C GLY A 380 -10.06 -15.73 -7.54
N VAL A 381 -9.03 -15.91 -6.71
CA VAL A 381 -7.97 -14.91 -6.46
C VAL A 381 -6.84 -15.16 -7.44
N ALA A 382 -6.72 -14.27 -8.46
CA ALA A 382 -5.61 -14.33 -9.38
C ALA A 382 -4.32 -13.93 -8.66
N GLY A 383 -3.28 -14.74 -8.83
CA GLY A 383 -2.02 -14.67 -8.08
C GLY A 383 -1.89 -15.74 -7.00
N ILE A 384 -2.99 -16.40 -6.63
CA ILE A 384 -2.98 -17.54 -5.69
C ILE A 384 -3.66 -18.76 -6.31
N ASN A 385 -4.97 -18.70 -6.59
CA ASN A 385 -5.71 -19.87 -7.08
C ASN A 385 -5.20 -20.37 -8.43
N ASP A 386 -4.84 -19.47 -9.33
CA ASP A 386 -4.24 -19.76 -10.65
C ASP A 386 -2.81 -20.31 -10.51
N VAL A 387 -1.99 -19.72 -9.64
CA VAL A 387 -0.61 -20.16 -9.40
C VAL A 387 -0.56 -21.54 -8.74
N LEU A 388 -1.43 -21.81 -7.78
CA LEU A 388 -1.55 -23.10 -7.11
C LEU A 388 -2.32 -24.13 -7.93
N ASN A 389 -2.94 -23.72 -9.05
CA ASN A 389 -3.82 -24.53 -9.88
C ASN A 389 -4.95 -25.22 -9.08
N VAL A 390 -5.58 -24.48 -8.18
CA VAL A 390 -6.69 -24.94 -7.35
C VAL A 390 -7.90 -24.03 -7.48
N LYS A 391 -9.11 -24.62 -7.56
CA LYS A 391 -10.35 -23.83 -7.64
C LYS A 391 -10.64 -23.08 -6.35
N SER A 392 -10.38 -23.70 -5.20
CA SER A 392 -10.56 -23.11 -3.87
C SER A 392 -9.75 -23.85 -2.82
N PHE A 393 -9.47 -23.18 -1.71
CA PHE A 393 -8.91 -23.77 -0.49
C PHE A 393 -9.39 -22.97 0.72
N ASN A 394 -9.23 -23.53 1.93
CA ASN A 394 -9.56 -22.83 3.17
C ASN A 394 -8.34 -22.06 3.68
N GLY A 395 -8.55 -20.80 3.97
CA GLY A 395 -7.56 -19.90 4.56
C GLY A 395 -8.17 -19.06 5.68
N VAL A 396 -7.46 -18.01 6.07
CA VAL A 396 -7.87 -16.96 7.01
C VAL A 396 -7.42 -15.61 6.45
N CYS A 397 -7.72 -14.47 7.10
CA CYS A 397 -7.22 -13.16 6.65
C CYS A 397 -5.69 -13.16 6.54
N GLY A 398 -5.00 -13.80 7.48
CA GLY A 398 -3.55 -13.98 7.48
C GLY A 398 -2.98 -14.79 6.32
N THR A 399 -3.80 -15.45 5.51
CA THR A 399 -3.30 -16.13 4.30
C THR A 399 -2.78 -15.16 3.24
N CYS A 400 -3.33 -13.95 3.19
CA CYS A 400 -2.90 -12.88 2.29
C CYS A 400 -2.23 -11.72 3.03
N HIS A 401 -2.52 -11.56 4.32
CA HIS A 401 -1.94 -10.56 5.22
C HIS A 401 -0.98 -11.24 6.20
N ASP A 402 0.05 -11.90 5.66
CA ASP A 402 0.83 -12.94 6.34
C ASP A 402 2.06 -12.44 7.12
N ALA A 403 2.43 -11.16 7.00
CA ALA A 403 3.54 -10.59 7.76
C ALA A 403 3.17 -10.36 9.24
N PRO A 404 3.86 -11.03 10.21
CA PRO A 404 3.48 -10.99 11.62
C PRO A 404 3.50 -9.57 12.21
N ASN A 405 2.40 -9.16 12.84
CA ASN A 405 2.17 -7.86 13.46
C ASN A 405 2.29 -6.64 12.50
N VAL A 406 2.34 -6.88 11.21
CA VAL A 406 2.38 -5.87 10.13
C VAL A 406 1.16 -5.97 9.23
N GLY A 407 0.79 -7.19 8.84
CA GLY A 407 -0.42 -7.50 8.10
C GLY A 407 -0.36 -7.17 6.61
N ASP A 408 0.82 -7.00 6.02
CA ASP A 408 1.00 -6.95 4.57
C ASP A 408 1.23 -8.35 3.99
N HIS A 409 1.30 -8.43 2.67
CA HIS A 409 1.71 -9.66 2.00
C HIS A 409 3.24 -9.72 1.93
N SER A 410 3.84 -10.72 2.58
CA SER A 410 5.29 -10.79 2.77
C SER A 410 6.09 -11.14 1.52
N ILE A 411 5.43 -11.50 0.40
CA ILE A 411 6.09 -11.85 -0.87
C ILE A 411 5.75 -10.88 -1.99
N LYS A 412 6.58 -10.87 -3.04
CA LYS A 412 6.39 -10.03 -4.25
C LYS A 412 5.30 -10.62 -5.17
N ALA A 413 4.09 -10.74 -4.68
CA ALA A 413 2.96 -11.31 -5.41
C ALA A 413 1.72 -10.41 -5.30
N PRO A 414 1.54 -9.41 -6.19
CA PRO A 414 0.28 -8.68 -6.29
C PRO A 414 -0.88 -9.62 -6.61
N LEU A 415 -2.03 -9.37 -5.99
CA LEU A 415 -3.21 -10.21 -6.05
C LEU A 415 -4.41 -9.47 -6.64
N ASN A 416 -5.25 -10.18 -7.40
CA ASN A 416 -6.57 -9.68 -7.75
C ASN A 416 -7.62 -10.38 -6.88
N ILE A 417 -8.16 -9.64 -5.91
CA ILE A 417 -9.26 -10.07 -5.03
C ILE A 417 -10.60 -9.44 -5.44
N GLY A 418 -10.66 -8.75 -6.59
CA GLY A 418 -11.87 -8.11 -7.11
C GLY A 418 -12.06 -6.64 -6.71
N ILE A 419 -11.07 -5.98 -6.10
CA ILE A 419 -11.19 -4.56 -5.68
C ILE A 419 -11.29 -3.62 -6.88
N ALA A 420 -10.67 -3.98 -7.99
CA ALA A 420 -10.73 -3.19 -9.22
C ALA A 420 -11.92 -3.54 -10.12
N ASP A 421 -12.70 -4.57 -9.78
CA ASP A 421 -13.81 -5.03 -10.61
C ASP A 421 -14.92 -3.98 -10.71
N ALA A 422 -15.45 -3.79 -11.93
CA ALA A 422 -16.52 -2.86 -12.24
C ALA A 422 -17.66 -3.50 -13.03
N GLY A 423 -17.58 -4.81 -13.29
CA GLY A 423 -18.59 -5.59 -13.97
C GLY A 423 -19.81 -5.91 -13.10
N GLU A 424 -20.73 -6.69 -13.67
CA GLU A 424 -21.98 -7.09 -13.00
C GLU A 424 -21.76 -7.83 -11.68
N ASN A 425 -20.64 -8.54 -11.54
CA ASN A 425 -20.29 -9.32 -10.35
C ASN A 425 -19.50 -8.51 -9.30
N LYS A 426 -19.40 -7.18 -9.45
CA LYS A 426 -18.75 -6.32 -8.46
C LYS A 426 -19.44 -6.46 -7.10
N PRO A 427 -18.69 -6.69 -5.99
CA PRO A 427 -19.28 -6.68 -4.65
C PRO A 427 -20.01 -5.36 -4.35
N PRO A 428 -21.26 -5.39 -3.85
CA PRO A 428 -22.06 -4.18 -3.59
C PRO A 428 -21.41 -3.18 -2.63
N ALA A 429 -20.57 -3.67 -1.71
CA ALA A 429 -19.85 -2.82 -0.76
C ALA A 429 -18.83 -1.86 -1.40
N LEU A 430 -18.48 -2.04 -2.69
CA LEU A 430 -17.55 -1.15 -3.39
C LEU A 430 -18.27 0.03 -4.04
N ASP A 431 -17.95 1.25 -3.61
CA ASP A 431 -18.35 2.49 -4.29
C ASP A 431 -17.31 2.87 -5.34
N ILE A 432 -17.60 2.57 -6.61
CA ILE A 432 -16.79 2.96 -7.76
C ILE A 432 -17.32 4.22 -8.47
N SER A 433 -18.26 4.93 -7.88
CA SER A 433 -18.82 6.15 -8.47
C SER A 433 -17.73 7.19 -8.75
N GLY A 434 -17.78 7.77 -9.93
CA GLY A 434 -16.78 8.74 -10.40
C GLY A 434 -15.45 8.13 -10.84
N LEU A 435 -15.26 6.81 -10.78
CA LEU A 435 -14.07 6.18 -11.35
C LEU A 435 -14.28 5.82 -12.82
N PRO A 436 -13.25 5.91 -13.67
CA PRO A 436 -13.35 5.40 -15.03
C PRO A 436 -13.49 3.87 -14.99
N VAL A 437 -14.16 3.34 -16.02
CA VAL A 437 -14.32 1.89 -16.21
C VAL A 437 -13.77 1.50 -17.56
N PHE A 438 -12.87 0.55 -17.56
CA PHE A 438 -12.22 0.02 -18.75
C PHE A 438 -12.70 -1.40 -19.02
N THR A 439 -13.06 -1.67 -20.28
CA THR A 439 -13.28 -3.03 -20.75
C THR A 439 -12.04 -3.50 -21.51
N LEU A 440 -11.39 -4.52 -20.98
CA LEU A 440 -10.17 -5.11 -21.53
C LEU A 440 -10.49 -6.49 -22.09
N LYS A 441 -10.19 -6.72 -23.38
CA LYS A 441 -10.38 -8.02 -24.02
C LYS A 441 -9.03 -8.66 -24.26
N CYS A 442 -8.83 -9.85 -23.74
CA CYS A 442 -7.61 -10.63 -23.96
C CYS A 442 -7.56 -11.14 -25.40
N THR A 443 -6.47 -10.86 -26.08
CA THR A 443 -6.26 -11.23 -27.49
C THR A 443 -5.21 -12.30 -27.66
N LYS A 444 -4.34 -12.50 -26.66
CA LYS A 444 -3.24 -13.47 -26.65
C LYS A 444 -3.15 -14.19 -25.30
N GLY A 445 -2.35 -15.23 -25.23
CA GLY A 445 -2.05 -15.98 -24.01
C GLY A 445 -3.19 -16.91 -23.54
N PRO A 446 -3.06 -17.49 -22.33
CA PRO A 446 -4.00 -18.50 -21.81
C PRO A 446 -5.44 -18.00 -21.61
N LEU A 447 -5.61 -16.67 -21.48
CA LEU A 447 -6.91 -16.03 -21.24
C LEU A 447 -7.49 -15.40 -22.53
N ALA A 448 -6.96 -15.72 -23.73
CA ALA A 448 -7.45 -15.18 -24.98
C ALA A 448 -8.96 -15.40 -25.14
N GLY A 449 -9.67 -14.36 -25.57
CA GLY A 449 -11.14 -14.34 -25.69
C GLY A 449 -11.89 -13.88 -24.44
N GLN A 450 -11.27 -13.88 -23.26
CA GLN A 450 -11.90 -13.38 -22.03
C GLN A 450 -11.93 -11.84 -22.00
N THR A 451 -12.91 -11.32 -21.30
CA THR A 451 -13.11 -9.88 -21.13
C THR A 451 -13.17 -9.53 -19.64
N PHE A 452 -12.46 -8.48 -19.26
CA PHE A 452 -12.42 -7.94 -17.91
C PHE A 452 -12.98 -6.52 -17.92
N VAL A 453 -13.78 -6.19 -16.91
CA VAL A 453 -14.34 -4.84 -16.72
C VAL A 453 -13.83 -4.32 -15.38
N VAL A 454 -12.95 -3.32 -15.44
CA VAL A 454 -12.17 -2.88 -14.25
C VAL A 454 -12.08 -1.35 -14.19
N THR A 455 -11.95 -0.81 -12.97
CA THR A 455 -11.60 0.61 -12.74
C THR A 455 -10.10 0.86 -12.86
N ASP A 456 -9.30 -0.18 -12.74
CA ASP A 456 -7.84 -0.12 -12.77
C ASP A 456 -7.27 -1.46 -13.29
N PRO A 457 -6.53 -1.46 -14.40
CA PRO A 457 -5.87 -2.68 -14.87
C PRO A 457 -4.76 -3.22 -13.97
N GLY A 458 -4.31 -2.43 -12.97
CA GLY A 458 -3.27 -2.85 -12.03
C GLY A 458 -1.95 -3.21 -12.70
N ARG A 459 -1.36 -4.33 -12.26
CA ARG A 459 -0.08 -4.82 -12.77
C ARG A 459 -0.07 -5.13 -14.27
N ALA A 460 -1.22 -5.37 -14.89
CA ALA A 460 -1.27 -5.64 -16.32
C ALA A 460 -0.73 -4.47 -17.18
N LEU A 461 -0.78 -3.23 -16.68
CA LEU A 461 -0.15 -2.08 -17.35
C LEU A 461 1.38 -2.10 -17.29
N ILE A 462 1.97 -2.96 -16.48
CA ILE A 462 3.42 -3.13 -16.38
C ILE A 462 3.87 -4.38 -17.15
N SER A 463 3.17 -5.48 -16.96
CA SER A 463 3.56 -6.78 -17.53
C SER A 463 3.01 -7.04 -18.93
N GLY A 464 1.93 -6.38 -19.34
CA GLY A 464 1.19 -6.69 -20.56
C GLY A 464 0.32 -7.95 -20.46
N ASN A 465 0.39 -8.70 -19.36
CA ASN A 465 -0.27 -10.00 -19.23
C ASN A 465 -1.73 -9.87 -18.81
N CYS A 466 -2.62 -10.59 -19.47
CA CYS A 466 -4.02 -10.69 -19.08
C CYS A 466 -4.22 -11.27 -17.68
N ALA A 467 -3.38 -12.20 -17.26
CA ALA A 467 -3.45 -12.79 -15.91
C ALA A 467 -3.14 -11.79 -14.78
N ASP A 468 -2.58 -10.62 -15.12
CA ASP A 468 -2.25 -9.58 -14.15
C ASP A 468 -3.28 -8.44 -14.10
N ILE A 469 -4.38 -8.53 -14.88
CA ILE A 469 -5.45 -7.52 -14.84
C ILE A 469 -6.06 -7.46 -13.43
N GLY A 470 -6.10 -6.24 -12.88
CA GLY A 470 -6.66 -5.95 -11.55
C GLY A 470 -5.79 -6.39 -10.38
N LYS A 471 -4.58 -6.93 -10.60
CA LYS A 471 -3.67 -7.27 -9.50
C LYS A 471 -3.04 -6.03 -8.89
N VAL A 472 -3.14 -5.93 -7.57
CA VAL A 472 -2.51 -4.90 -6.75
C VAL A 472 -1.83 -5.50 -5.53
N LYS A 473 -0.86 -4.80 -4.95
CA LYS A 473 -0.13 -5.29 -3.77
C LYS A 473 -1.02 -5.33 -2.53
N GLY A 474 -0.77 -6.29 -1.62
CA GLY A 474 -1.32 -6.30 -0.26
C GLY A 474 -0.77 -5.11 0.56
N PRO A 475 -1.62 -4.33 1.24
CA PRO A 475 -1.19 -3.18 2.02
C PRO A 475 -0.65 -3.58 3.39
N ILE A 476 0.17 -2.72 3.99
CA ILE A 476 0.48 -2.75 5.42
C ILE A 476 -0.76 -2.33 6.20
N LEU A 477 -1.21 -3.17 7.15
CA LEU A 477 -2.42 -2.92 7.96
C LEU A 477 -2.09 -2.16 9.25
N ARG A 478 -1.38 -1.03 9.14
CA ARG A 478 -1.05 -0.17 10.29
C ARG A 478 -1.45 1.27 10.02
N GLY A 479 -1.90 2.00 11.07
CA GLY A 479 -2.37 3.38 10.98
C GLY A 479 -3.66 3.51 10.17
N LEU A 480 -4.56 2.52 10.23
CA LEU A 480 -5.76 2.49 9.39
C LEU A 480 -6.75 3.60 9.75
N ALA A 481 -6.95 3.89 11.03
CA ALA A 481 -7.96 4.85 11.50
C ALA A 481 -7.79 6.26 10.92
N ALA A 482 -6.54 6.68 10.65
CA ALA A 482 -6.22 8.04 10.20
C ALA A 482 -6.38 8.25 8.67
N ARG A 483 -6.61 7.21 7.87
CA ARG A 483 -6.41 7.29 6.41
C ARG A 483 -7.57 6.82 5.54
N ALA A 484 -8.80 6.91 6.03
CA ALA A 484 -9.98 6.67 5.18
C ALA A 484 -9.99 7.59 3.93
N PRO A 485 -10.60 7.17 2.81
CA PRO A 485 -11.21 5.87 2.53
C PRO A 485 -10.19 4.77 2.20
N TYR A 486 -10.65 3.52 2.04
CA TYR A 486 -9.80 2.34 1.91
C TYR A 486 -9.79 1.78 0.49
N PHE A 487 -8.91 0.79 0.29
CA PHE A 487 -8.47 0.20 -0.97
C PHE A 487 -7.66 1.19 -1.83
N HIS A 488 -7.00 0.67 -2.87
CA HIS A 488 -6.13 1.48 -3.74
C HIS A 488 -6.90 2.57 -4.49
N ASN A 489 -8.18 2.35 -4.76
CA ASN A 489 -9.07 3.24 -5.51
C ASN A 489 -10.11 3.96 -4.63
N GLY A 490 -9.99 3.87 -3.29
CA GLY A 490 -10.89 4.56 -2.37
C GLY A 490 -12.34 4.05 -2.40
N SER A 491 -12.57 2.82 -2.86
CA SER A 491 -13.93 2.28 -3.05
C SER A 491 -14.64 1.81 -1.78
N ALA A 492 -13.96 1.80 -0.63
CA ALA A 492 -14.57 1.58 0.69
C ALA A 492 -14.41 2.83 1.54
N ALA A 493 -15.51 3.49 1.89
CA ALA A 493 -15.49 4.74 2.64
C ALA A 493 -15.03 4.53 4.10
N THR A 494 -15.40 3.41 4.70
CA THR A 494 -15.15 3.06 6.10
C THR A 494 -14.46 1.69 6.22
N LEU A 495 -13.92 1.38 7.41
CA LEU A 495 -13.42 0.03 7.72
C LEU A 495 -14.54 -1.01 7.66
N LEU A 496 -15.77 -0.64 8.03
CA LEU A 496 -16.92 -1.53 7.93
C LEU A 496 -17.21 -1.89 6.46
N ASP A 497 -17.12 -0.93 5.53
CA ASP A 497 -17.29 -1.21 4.09
C ASP A 497 -16.20 -2.16 3.59
N ALA A 498 -14.96 -2.00 4.07
CA ALA A 498 -13.87 -2.90 3.74
C ALA A 498 -14.13 -4.33 4.28
N VAL A 499 -14.61 -4.47 5.52
CA VAL A 499 -14.99 -5.77 6.12
C VAL A 499 -16.16 -6.38 5.34
N ASN A 500 -17.18 -5.59 5.00
CA ASN A 500 -18.34 -6.04 4.22
C ASN A 500 -17.94 -6.49 2.80
N PHE A 501 -16.94 -5.83 2.20
CA PHE A 501 -16.39 -6.31 0.92
C PHE A 501 -15.84 -7.73 1.04
N TYR A 502 -15.00 -8.02 2.04
CA TYR A 502 -14.45 -9.37 2.24
C TYR A 502 -15.55 -10.39 2.54
N ASP A 503 -16.53 -10.02 3.37
CA ASP A 503 -17.68 -10.88 3.69
C ASP A 503 -18.45 -11.27 2.43
N GLN A 504 -18.80 -10.29 1.59
CA GLN A 504 -19.52 -10.52 0.33
C GLN A 504 -18.68 -11.27 -0.70
N ARG A 505 -17.40 -10.89 -0.85
CA ARG A 505 -16.49 -11.45 -1.86
C ARG A 505 -16.21 -12.93 -1.66
N PHE A 506 -16.10 -13.36 -0.41
CA PHE A 506 -15.75 -14.73 -0.04
C PHE A 506 -16.88 -15.49 0.63
N ASN A 507 -18.05 -14.87 0.78
CA ASN A 507 -19.23 -15.44 1.48
C ASN A 507 -18.85 -16.00 2.86
N ILE A 508 -18.22 -15.17 3.69
CA ILE A 508 -17.69 -15.56 5.00
C ILE A 508 -18.83 -15.78 5.99
N GLY A 509 -19.83 -14.89 5.98
CA GLY A 509 -21.00 -14.95 6.88
C GLY A 509 -20.69 -14.46 8.29
N PHE A 510 -19.95 -13.36 8.43
CA PHE A 510 -19.72 -12.74 9.74
C PHE A 510 -21.05 -12.41 10.44
N THR A 511 -21.12 -12.66 11.74
CA THR A 511 -22.17 -12.08 12.59
C THR A 511 -21.94 -10.56 12.75
N ASP A 512 -22.98 -9.83 13.18
CA ASP A 512 -22.85 -8.39 13.42
C ASP A 512 -21.78 -8.11 14.50
N GLN A 513 -21.73 -8.90 15.56
CA GLN A 513 -20.70 -8.80 16.59
C GLN A 513 -19.29 -9.04 16.04
N GLN A 514 -19.10 -10.03 15.16
CA GLN A 514 -17.79 -10.28 14.55
C GLN A 514 -17.36 -9.13 13.64
N ARG A 515 -18.28 -8.49 12.91
CA ARG A 515 -17.98 -7.31 12.10
C ARG A 515 -17.55 -6.14 12.98
N GLU A 516 -18.28 -5.89 14.05
CA GLU A 516 -17.98 -4.82 15.00
C GLU A 516 -16.63 -5.04 15.68
N ASP A 517 -16.39 -6.22 16.27
CA ASP A 517 -15.14 -6.59 16.90
C ASP A 517 -13.96 -6.47 15.94
N LEU A 518 -14.11 -6.95 14.69
CA LEU A 518 -13.07 -6.84 13.66
C LEU A 518 -12.78 -5.38 13.30
N VAL A 519 -13.80 -4.54 13.15
CA VAL A 519 -13.62 -3.09 12.89
C VAL A 519 -12.92 -2.42 14.07
N ASN A 520 -13.29 -2.75 15.31
CA ASN A 520 -12.65 -2.20 16.51
C ASN A 520 -11.18 -2.63 16.59
N PHE A 521 -10.85 -3.88 16.26
CA PHE A 521 -9.46 -4.31 16.13
C PHE A 521 -8.70 -3.55 15.03
N LEU A 522 -9.27 -3.43 13.83
CA LEU A 522 -8.62 -2.75 12.70
C LEU A 522 -8.34 -1.26 13.00
N LYS A 523 -9.18 -0.59 13.78
CA LYS A 523 -8.93 0.79 14.22
C LYS A 523 -7.68 0.93 15.09
N THR A 524 -7.27 -0.11 15.80
CA THR A 524 -6.13 -0.11 16.72
C THR A 524 -4.80 -0.48 16.07
N LEU A 525 -4.79 -0.79 14.77
CA LEU A 525 -3.59 -1.13 14.01
C LEU A 525 -2.81 0.15 13.50
#